data_8e27dfa53fb1a7b2e51c0473b093464c
#
_entry.id   8e27dfa53fb1a7b2e51c0473b093464c
#
_cell.length_a   1.000
_cell.length_b   1.000
_cell.length_c   1.000
_cell.angle_alpha   90.00
_cell.angle_beta   90.00
_cell.angle_gamma   90.00
#
_symmetry.space_group_name_H-M   'P 1'
#
loop_
_entity.id
_entity.type
_entity.pdbx_description
1 polymer ?
#
loop_
_entity_poly.entity_id
_entity_poly.type
_entity_poly.pdbx_seq_one_letter_code
_entity_poly.pdbx_strand_id
1 'polypeptide(L)'
;PVFTENFGETESLIKYAKEKDILLKINGMLLPQIDGNTDFKTKSTLNQNQKQMLLRSLLENKNQYTNEQLSRCSTKSNDLCKNPALYLEQPVCSAGIDNCSISSTGQVYPCTEWTGFKIGDINLNSLKEIWERSEQLKQLRAINKRKNYKKCLSCEALDYCKVCLMLNQAENCGEILRISKNTCNEAFMTKDVLEKTR
;
A
#
# COMPACT_ATOMS: atom_id res chain seq x y z
N PRO A 1 7.32 2.32 11.26
CA PRO A 1 7.58 3.12 10.06
C PRO A 1 8.98 3.73 10.12
N VAL A 2 9.55 4.00 8.93
CA VAL A 2 10.81 4.74 8.79
C VAL A 2 10.49 6.12 8.25
N PHE A 3 11.08 7.14 8.84
CA PHE A 3 10.92 8.55 8.49
C PHE A 3 12.26 9.28 8.70
N THR A 4 12.35 10.54 8.33
CA THR A 4 13.62 11.28 8.28
C THR A 4 14.43 11.19 9.58
N GLU A 5 13.76 11.31 10.73
CA GLU A 5 14.40 11.38 12.06
C GLU A 5 15.02 10.05 12.51
N ASN A 6 14.45 8.90 12.07
CA ASN A 6 14.96 7.57 12.43
C ASN A 6 15.61 6.82 11.24
N PHE A 7 15.78 7.48 10.11
CA PHE A 7 16.37 6.86 8.93
C PHE A 7 17.78 6.32 9.18
N GLY A 8 18.59 7.04 9.95
CA GLY A 8 19.97 6.63 10.28
C GLY A 8 20.09 5.31 11.04
N GLU A 9 19.02 4.88 11.73
CA GLU A 9 19.00 3.63 12.50
C GLU A 9 18.59 2.41 11.68
N THR A 10 18.11 2.64 10.44
CA THR A 10 17.47 1.60 9.62
C THR A 10 18.42 0.46 9.27
N GLU A 11 19.67 0.78 8.91
CA GLU A 11 20.66 -0.22 8.52
C GLU A 11 21.03 -1.14 9.69
N SER A 12 21.24 -0.58 10.88
CA SER A 12 21.52 -1.37 12.09
C SER A 12 20.35 -2.25 12.48
N LEU A 13 19.11 -1.77 12.32
CA LEU A 13 17.91 -2.54 12.58
C LEU A 13 17.74 -3.71 11.60
N ILE A 14 17.99 -3.48 10.30
CA ILE A 14 17.94 -4.53 9.27
C ILE A 14 18.99 -5.62 9.58
N LYS A 15 20.22 -5.20 9.92
CA LYS A 15 21.30 -6.12 10.29
C LYS A 15 20.93 -6.94 11.52
N TYR A 16 20.45 -6.29 12.57
CA TYR A 16 20.00 -6.96 13.81
C TYR A 16 18.89 -7.99 13.53
N ALA A 17 17.88 -7.61 12.75
CA ALA A 17 16.80 -8.51 12.40
C ALA A 17 17.30 -9.75 11.62
N LYS A 18 18.27 -9.56 10.72
CA LYS A 18 18.92 -10.66 9.98
C LYS A 18 19.71 -11.58 10.89
N GLU A 19 20.51 -11.02 11.80
CA GLU A 19 21.32 -11.78 12.77
C GLU A 19 20.46 -12.62 13.74
N LYS A 20 19.26 -12.13 14.05
CA LYS A 20 18.32 -12.79 14.96
C LYS A 20 17.25 -13.61 14.27
N ASP A 21 17.31 -13.73 12.95
CA ASP A 21 16.27 -14.39 12.13
C ASP A 21 14.84 -13.84 12.40
N ILE A 22 14.73 -12.52 12.59
CA ILE A 22 13.46 -11.84 12.81
C ILE A 22 12.90 -11.36 11.49
N LEU A 23 11.63 -11.69 11.22
CA LEU A 23 10.91 -11.17 10.07
C LEU A 23 10.66 -9.67 10.23
N LEU A 24 11.41 -8.85 9.49
CA LEU A 24 11.31 -7.40 9.54
C LEU A 24 10.45 -6.85 8.40
N LYS A 25 9.38 -6.13 8.75
CA LYS A 25 8.56 -5.36 7.82
C LYS A 25 8.84 -3.87 8.00
N ILE A 26 9.38 -3.23 6.99
CA ILE A 26 9.63 -1.79 6.97
C ILE A 26 8.59 -1.09 6.09
N ASN A 27 8.03 0.00 6.61
CA ASN A 27 7.13 0.89 5.88
C ASN A 27 7.69 2.31 5.94
N GLY A 28 8.05 2.88 4.80
CA GLY A 28 8.50 4.28 4.64
C GLY A 28 7.38 5.23 4.20
N MET A 29 6.13 4.76 4.14
CA MET A 29 4.99 5.59 3.79
C MET A 29 4.44 6.26 5.04
N LEU A 30 4.38 7.58 5.05
CA LEU A 30 3.68 8.37 6.05
C LEU A 30 2.34 8.87 5.49
N LEU A 31 1.33 8.79 6.33
CA LEU A 31 -0.03 9.15 6.00
C LEU A 31 -0.43 10.44 6.75
N PRO A 32 -1.42 11.20 6.27
CA PRO A 32 -2.02 12.26 7.05
C PRO A 32 -2.53 11.74 8.41
N GLN A 33 -2.54 12.59 9.42
CA GLN A 33 -3.17 12.25 10.70
C GLN A 33 -4.69 12.09 10.52
N ILE A 34 -5.35 11.49 11.51
CA ILE A 34 -6.81 11.22 11.47
C ILE A 34 -7.63 12.50 11.31
N ASP A 35 -7.14 13.60 11.87
CA ASP A 35 -7.73 14.93 11.75
C ASP A 35 -7.45 15.63 10.40
N GLY A 36 -6.73 14.97 9.50
CA GLY A 36 -6.31 15.50 8.20
C GLY A 36 -5.04 16.33 8.24
N ASN A 37 -4.41 16.52 9.40
CA ASN A 37 -3.15 17.26 9.51
C ASN A 37 -2.02 16.53 8.77
N THR A 38 -1.30 17.27 7.93
CA THR A 38 -0.21 16.76 7.10
C THR A 38 1.18 17.24 7.52
N ASP A 39 1.30 18.01 8.58
CA ASP A 39 2.55 18.66 8.98
C ASP A 39 3.68 17.65 9.24
N PHE A 40 3.39 16.61 10.02
CA PHE A 40 4.36 15.55 10.29
C PHE A 40 4.73 14.82 8.99
N LYS A 41 3.73 14.42 8.17
CA LYS A 41 3.97 13.79 6.87
C LYS A 41 4.89 14.66 6.00
N THR A 42 4.63 15.94 5.90
CA THR A 42 5.39 16.88 5.06
C THR A 42 6.83 17.03 5.52
N LYS A 43 7.05 17.11 6.83
CA LYS A 43 8.38 17.33 7.41
C LYS A 43 9.23 16.07 7.48
N SER A 44 8.59 14.92 7.78
CA SER A 44 9.28 13.67 8.14
C SER A 44 9.26 12.61 7.03
N THR A 45 8.62 12.87 5.89
CA THR A 45 8.68 11.95 4.74
C THR A 45 10.10 11.85 4.19
N LEU A 46 10.58 10.61 4.01
CA LEU A 46 11.87 10.35 3.37
C LEU A 46 11.93 11.01 1.99
N ASN A 47 13.04 11.67 1.71
CA ASN A 47 13.32 12.15 0.35
C ASN A 47 13.61 10.98 -0.60
N GLN A 48 13.70 11.27 -1.90
CA GLN A 48 13.86 10.23 -2.92
C GLN A 48 15.16 9.42 -2.76
N ASN A 49 16.25 10.07 -2.40
CA ASN A 49 17.52 9.38 -2.16
C ASN A 49 17.45 8.44 -0.97
N GLN A 50 16.87 8.89 0.14
CA GLN A 50 16.65 8.04 1.34
C GLN A 50 15.76 6.83 1.03
N LYS A 51 14.68 7.01 0.27
CA LYS A 51 13.82 5.91 -0.18
C LYS A 51 14.57 4.89 -1.06
N GLN A 52 15.42 5.37 -1.97
CA GLN A 52 16.25 4.49 -2.80
C GLN A 52 17.30 3.73 -1.96
N MET A 53 17.95 4.41 -1.01
CA MET A 53 18.89 3.77 -0.09
C MET A 53 18.21 2.69 0.75
N LEU A 54 17.04 3.00 1.33
CA LEU A 54 16.23 2.05 2.08
C LEU A 54 15.87 0.81 1.24
N LEU A 55 15.40 1.02 0.00
CA LEU A 55 15.05 -0.08 -0.89
C LEU A 55 16.26 -0.95 -1.23
N ARG A 56 17.41 -0.34 -1.53
CA ARG A 56 18.67 -1.07 -1.79
C ARG A 56 19.11 -1.89 -0.58
N SER A 57 19.10 -1.29 0.61
CA SER A 57 19.45 -1.98 1.86
C SER A 57 18.53 -3.17 2.13
N LEU A 58 17.23 -3.05 1.86
CA LEU A 58 16.29 -4.16 1.95
C LEU A 58 16.56 -5.27 0.93
N LEU A 59 16.99 -4.91 -0.28
CA LEU A 59 17.34 -5.86 -1.34
C LEU A 59 18.63 -6.62 -1.03
N GLU A 60 19.65 -5.96 -0.51
CA GLU A 60 20.94 -6.55 -0.14
C GLU A 60 20.78 -7.51 1.06
N ASN A 61 19.89 -7.17 1.97
CA ASN A 61 19.61 -7.96 3.16
C ASN A 61 18.37 -8.85 3.02
N LYS A 62 18.13 -9.39 1.83
CA LYS A 62 16.95 -10.20 1.45
C LYS A 62 16.51 -11.13 2.58
N ASN A 63 15.42 -10.79 3.26
CA ASN A 63 14.68 -11.72 4.10
C ASN A 63 13.48 -12.29 3.31
N GLN A 64 12.82 -13.29 3.87
CA GLN A 64 11.67 -13.95 3.24
C GLN A 64 10.58 -12.95 2.82
N TYR A 65 10.29 -11.96 3.66
CA TYR A 65 9.26 -10.93 3.39
C TYR A 65 9.62 -10.06 2.17
N THR A 66 10.88 -9.64 2.05
CA THR A 66 11.34 -8.85 0.89
C THR A 66 11.25 -9.67 -0.39
N ASN A 67 11.63 -10.94 -0.35
CA ASN A 67 11.53 -11.85 -1.51
C ASN A 67 10.08 -12.06 -1.96
N GLU A 68 9.13 -12.24 -1.04
CA GLU A 68 7.71 -12.35 -1.36
C GLU A 68 7.13 -11.05 -1.94
N GLN A 69 7.52 -9.89 -1.41
CA GLN A 69 7.10 -8.61 -1.97
C GLN A 69 7.62 -8.39 -3.39
N LEU A 70 8.86 -8.76 -3.64
CA LEU A 70 9.49 -8.62 -4.95
C LEU A 70 8.91 -9.59 -5.98
N SER A 71 8.63 -10.84 -5.58
CA SER A 71 8.00 -11.82 -6.46
C SER A 71 6.59 -11.40 -6.91
N ARG A 72 5.82 -10.77 -6.01
CA ARG A 72 4.51 -10.20 -6.34
C ARG A 72 4.57 -9.00 -7.29
N CYS A 73 5.71 -8.32 -7.38
CA CYS A 73 5.87 -7.18 -8.30
C CYS A 73 6.09 -7.62 -9.76
N SER A 74 6.61 -8.82 -10.02
CA SER A 74 7.07 -9.21 -11.36
C SER A 74 6.03 -9.94 -12.23
N THR A 75 4.78 -10.06 -11.80
CA THR A 75 3.78 -10.93 -12.47
C THR A 75 2.59 -10.20 -13.07
N LYS A 76 2.36 -8.92 -12.75
CA LYS A 76 1.12 -8.22 -13.10
C LYS A 76 0.92 -8.03 -14.61
N SER A 77 1.99 -7.68 -15.33
CA SER A 77 1.94 -7.55 -16.79
C SER A 77 1.71 -8.91 -17.47
N ASN A 78 2.34 -9.97 -16.95
CA ASN A 78 2.13 -11.33 -17.43
C ASN A 78 0.70 -11.80 -17.18
N ASP A 79 0.12 -11.52 -16.01
CA ASP A 79 -1.27 -11.89 -15.68
C ASP A 79 -2.26 -11.14 -16.58
N LEU A 80 -2.00 -9.86 -16.88
CA LEU A 80 -2.80 -9.09 -17.84
C LEU A 80 -2.76 -9.71 -19.25
N CYS A 81 -1.59 -10.14 -19.71
CA CYS A 81 -1.44 -10.77 -21.02
C CYS A 81 -2.09 -12.16 -21.10
N LYS A 82 -2.00 -12.97 -20.05
CA LYS A 82 -2.51 -14.34 -20.03
C LYS A 82 -4.02 -14.42 -19.90
N ASN A 83 -4.61 -13.62 -19.03
CA ASN A 83 -6.06 -13.58 -18.82
C ASN A 83 -6.56 -12.17 -18.52
N PRO A 84 -6.72 -11.31 -19.54
CA PRO A 84 -7.12 -9.93 -19.36
C PRO A 84 -8.45 -9.77 -18.60
N ALA A 85 -9.43 -10.61 -18.87
CA ALA A 85 -10.75 -10.53 -18.27
C ALA A 85 -10.68 -10.77 -16.76
N LEU A 86 -9.97 -11.81 -16.33
CA LEU A 86 -9.76 -12.10 -14.90
C LEU A 86 -8.93 -11.02 -14.22
N TYR A 87 -7.87 -10.56 -14.87
CA TYR A 87 -6.99 -9.51 -14.33
C TYR A 87 -7.75 -8.20 -14.08
N LEU A 88 -8.61 -7.80 -15.00
CA LEU A 88 -9.38 -6.56 -14.88
C LEU A 88 -10.38 -6.57 -13.72
N GLU A 89 -10.88 -7.72 -13.33
CA GLU A 89 -11.77 -7.87 -12.17
C GLU A 89 -11.02 -7.99 -10.83
N GLN A 90 -9.71 -8.23 -10.84
CA GLN A 90 -8.92 -8.29 -9.60
C GLN A 90 -8.89 -6.94 -8.88
N PRO A 91 -8.83 -6.94 -7.54
CA PRO A 91 -8.67 -5.73 -6.76
C PRO A 91 -7.27 -5.11 -6.97
N VAL A 92 -7.17 -3.80 -6.85
CA VAL A 92 -5.90 -3.08 -6.82
C VAL A 92 -5.31 -3.00 -5.41
N CYS A 93 -6.16 -3.13 -4.38
CA CYS A 93 -5.83 -3.02 -2.96
C CYS A 93 -6.59 -4.08 -2.16
N SER A 94 -6.00 -4.59 -1.09
CA SER A 94 -6.62 -5.58 -0.19
C SER A 94 -7.70 -4.99 0.73
N ALA A 95 -7.76 -3.66 0.87
CA ALA A 95 -8.72 -2.98 1.73
C ALA A 95 -10.18 -3.39 1.45
N GLY A 96 -10.85 -3.96 2.46
CA GLY A 96 -12.23 -4.43 2.36
C GLY A 96 -12.43 -5.66 1.45
N ILE A 97 -11.36 -6.30 0.98
CA ILE A 97 -11.40 -7.52 0.17
C ILE A 97 -11.04 -8.75 1.02
N ASP A 98 -9.89 -8.72 1.68
CA ASP A 98 -9.36 -9.79 2.51
C ASP A 98 -8.94 -9.32 3.90
N ASN A 99 -9.04 -8.02 4.18
CA ASN A 99 -8.76 -7.45 5.49
C ASN A 99 -9.74 -6.32 5.85
N CYS A 100 -9.86 -6.09 7.15
CA CYS A 100 -10.50 -4.92 7.76
C CYS A 100 -9.78 -4.63 9.09
N SER A 101 -10.11 -3.49 9.71
CA SER A 101 -9.68 -3.16 11.07
C SER A 101 -10.85 -2.74 11.93
N ILE A 102 -10.74 -2.97 13.23
CA ILE A 102 -11.74 -2.60 14.23
C ILE A 102 -11.04 -1.72 15.25
N SER A 103 -11.58 -0.53 15.48
CA SER A 103 -11.08 0.37 16.52
C SER A 103 -11.44 -0.10 17.93
N SER A 104 -10.80 0.49 18.95
CA SER A 104 -11.13 0.26 20.36
C SER A 104 -12.57 0.65 20.72
N THR A 105 -13.22 1.47 19.89
CA THR A 105 -14.62 1.90 20.05
C THR A 105 -15.61 1.06 19.23
N GLY A 106 -15.15 -0.02 18.58
CA GLY A 106 -16.00 -0.93 17.80
C GLY A 106 -16.28 -0.50 16.36
N GLN A 107 -15.73 0.61 15.90
CA GLN A 107 -15.87 1.05 14.51
C GLN A 107 -15.05 0.19 13.56
N VAL A 108 -15.63 -0.20 12.42
CA VAL A 108 -15.00 -1.07 11.42
C VAL A 108 -14.59 -0.26 10.21
N TYR A 109 -13.37 -0.49 9.74
CA TYR A 109 -12.73 0.18 8.59
C TYR A 109 -12.17 -0.84 7.58
N PRO A 110 -12.02 -0.50 6.31
CA PRO A 110 -11.55 -1.44 5.29
C PRO A 110 -10.06 -1.82 5.42
N CYS A 111 -9.25 -1.00 6.11
CA CYS A 111 -7.87 -1.33 6.50
C CYS A 111 -7.44 -0.48 7.70
N THR A 112 -6.32 -0.82 8.32
CA THR A 112 -5.75 -0.13 9.50
C THR A 112 -5.45 1.34 9.27
N GLU A 113 -5.08 1.68 8.04
CA GLU A 113 -4.64 3.02 7.66
C GLU A 113 -5.81 3.93 7.22
N TRP A 114 -7.01 3.38 7.04
CA TRP A 114 -8.15 4.13 6.47
C TRP A 114 -9.27 4.41 7.46
N THR A 115 -8.92 5.04 8.56
CA THR A 115 -9.84 5.36 9.66
C THR A 115 -10.89 6.43 9.30
N GLY A 116 -10.70 7.17 8.22
CA GLY A 116 -11.71 8.10 7.69
C GLY A 116 -12.82 7.44 6.87
N PHE A 117 -12.77 6.13 6.60
CA PHE A 117 -13.75 5.41 5.79
C PHE A 117 -14.43 4.30 6.61
N LYS A 118 -15.41 4.68 7.45
CA LYS A 118 -16.15 3.73 8.29
C LYS A 118 -17.06 2.85 7.43
N ILE A 119 -16.99 1.52 7.63
CA ILE A 119 -17.83 0.52 6.92
C ILE A 119 -18.87 -0.12 7.84
N GLY A 120 -18.78 0.08 9.15
CA GLY A 120 -19.73 -0.46 10.11
C GLY A 120 -19.32 -0.23 11.56
N ASP A 121 -20.09 -0.84 12.48
CA ASP A 121 -19.87 -0.76 13.91
C ASP A 121 -20.28 -2.09 14.56
N ILE A 122 -19.35 -2.78 15.23
CA ILE A 122 -19.61 -4.08 15.86
C ILE A 122 -20.49 -3.98 17.09
N ASN A 123 -20.69 -2.79 17.64
CA ASN A 123 -21.66 -2.57 18.72
C ASN A 123 -23.12 -2.59 18.23
N LEU A 124 -23.33 -2.43 16.90
CA LEU A 124 -24.67 -2.36 16.28
C LEU A 124 -24.97 -3.60 15.43
N ASN A 125 -23.96 -4.16 14.75
CA ASN A 125 -24.10 -5.28 13.84
C ASN A 125 -22.96 -6.26 14.02
N SER A 126 -23.18 -7.54 13.76
CA SER A 126 -22.10 -8.52 13.73
C SER A 126 -21.08 -8.19 12.60
N LEU A 127 -19.82 -8.55 12.82
CA LEU A 127 -18.78 -8.37 11.77
C LEU A 127 -19.18 -9.04 10.46
N LYS A 128 -19.84 -10.21 10.52
CA LYS A 128 -20.34 -10.91 9.34
C LYS A 128 -21.37 -10.06 8.58
N GLU A 129 -22.33 -9.48 9.26
CA GLU A 129 -23.34 -8.61 8.63
C GLU A 129 -22.69 -7.37 8.00
N ILE A 130 -21.75 -6.74 8.70
CA ILE A 130 -21.00 -5.60 8.17
C ILE A 130 -20.26 -6.02 6.90
N TRP A 131 -19.54 -7.16 6.92
CA TRP A 131 -18.75 -7.64 5.80
C TRP A 131 -19.55 -8.00 4.56
N GLU A 132 -20.75 -8.57 4.76
CA GLU A 132 -21.62 -9.02 3.68
C GLU A 132 -22.58 -7.94 3.18
N ARG A 133 -23.02 -7.02 4.06
CA ARG A 133 -24.17 -6.13 3.78
C ARG A 133 -23.84 -4.64 3.77
N SER A 134 -22.69 -4.20 4.29
CA SER A 134 -22.33 -2.76 4.29
C SER A 134 -22.34 -2.19 2.87
N GLU A 135 -23.16 -1.17 2.64
CA GLU A 135 -23.25 -0.48 1.36
C GLU A 135 -21.94 0.24 1.02
N GLN A 136 -21.27 0.83 2.02
CA GLN A 136 -19.98 1.46 1.86
C GLN A 136 -18.94 0.44 1.38
N LEU A 137 -18.97 -0.77 1.93
CA LEU A 137 -18.04 -1.84 1.54
C LEU A 137 -18.34 -2.38 0.15
N LYS A 138 -19.61 -2.50 -0.24
CA LYS A 138 -20.02 -2.88 -1.59
C LYS A 138 -19.55 -1.86 -2.62
N GLN A 139 -19.75 -0.56 -2.35
CA GLN A 139 -19.28 0.53 -3.20
C GLN A 139 -17.74 0.49 -3.33
N LEU A 140 -17.03 0.34 -2.20
CA LEU A 140 -15.58 0.22 -2.21
C LEU A 140 -15.10 -0.96 -3.09
N ARG A 141 -15.71 -2.14 -2.92
CA ARG A 141 -15.40 -3.32 -3.73
C ARG A 141 -15.68 -3.15 -5.22
N ALA A 142 -16.70 -2.38 -5.58
CA ALA A 142 -17.01 -2.06 -6.97
C ALA A 142 -15.95 -1.17 -7.63
N ILE A 143 -15.45 -0.17 -6.91
CA ILE A 143 -14.40 0.72 -7.41
C ILE A 143 -12.99 0.14 -7.28
N ASN A 144 -12.77 -0.79 -6.35
CA ASN A 144 -11.47 -1.44 -6.09
C ASN A 144 -11.18 -2.54 -7.13
N LYS A 145 -11.28 -2.21 -8.41
CA LYS A 145 -11.01 -3.16 -9.51
C LYS A 145 -10.07 -2.53 -10.52
N ARG A 146 -9.16 -3.33 -11.07
CA ARG A 146 -8.14 -2.87 -12.03
C ARG A 146 -8.72 -2.21 -13.26
N LYS A 147 -9.89 -2.68 -13.75
CA LYS A 147 -10.60 -2.10 -14.90
C LYS A 147 -10.94 -0.61 -14.74
N ASN A 148 -11.06 -0.13 -13.51
CA ASN A 148 -11.35 1.28 -13.23
C ASN A 148 -10.11 2.19 -13.37
N TYR A 149 -8.92 1.62 -13.52
CA TYR A 149 -7.63 2.32 -13.62
C TYR A 149 -7.00 2.14 -15.02
N LYS A 150 -7.77 2.45 -16.07
CA LYS A 150 -7.40 2.17 -17.48
C LYS A 150 -6.03 2.70 -17.88
N LYS A 151 -5.65 3.92 -17.43
CA LYS A 151 -4.35 4.51 -17.73
C LYS A 151 -3.17 3.73 -17.11
N CYS A 152 -3.42 2.96 -16.06
CA CYS A 152 -2.38 2.17 -15.41
C CYS A 152 -2.10 0.84 -16.11
N LEU A 153 -3.03 0.33 -16.94
CA LEU A 153 -2.88 -0.96 -17.62
C LEU A 153 -1.74 -0.98 -18.64
N SER A 154 -1.41 0.18 -19.22
CA SER A 154 -0.28 0.36 -20.15
C SER A 154 0.93 1.03 -19.51
N CYS A 155 0.94 1.17 -18.18
CA CYS A 155 2.04 1.83 -17.48
C CYS A 155 3.27 0.92 -17.41
N GLU A 156 4.43 1.44 -17.80
CA GLU A 156 5.69 0.70 -17.74
C GLU A 156 6.15 0.34 -16.31
N ALA A 157 5.63 1.02 -15.29
CA ALA A 157 5.86 0.71 -13.88
C ALA A 157 4.75 -0.16 -13.25
N LEU A 158 3.86 -0.79 -14.06
CA LEU A 158 2.73 -1.57 -13.58
C LEU A 158 3.14 -2.67 -12.59
N ASP A 159 4.20 -3.41 -12.92
CA ASP A 159 4.69 -4.52 -12.10
C ASP A 159 5.19 -4.07 -10.72
N TYR A 160 5.66 -2.85 -10.61
CA TYR A 160 6.23 -2.27 -9.40
C TYR A 160 5.22 -1.43 -8.60
N CYS A 161 4.03 -1.18 -9.18
CA CYS A 161 3.04 -0.28 -8.59
C CYS A 161 2.20 -0.97 -7.51
N LYS A 162 2.03 -0.31 -6.36
CA LYS A 162 1.14 -0.70 -5.27
C LYS A 162 0.12 0.41 -5.04
N VAL A 163 -1.05 0.30 -5.66
CA VAL A 163 -2.11 1.30 -5.49
C VAL A 163 -2.64 1.24 -4.06
N CYS A 164 -2.71 2.41 -3.41
CA CYS A 164 -3.34 2.60 -2.11
C CYS A 164 -4.56 3.52 -2.26
N LEU A 165 -5.76 2.96 -2.07
CA LEU A 165 -7.01 3.71 -2.25
C LEU A 165 -7.18 4.83 -1.23
N MET A 166 -6.72 4.60 0.00
CA MET A 166 -6.72 5.61 1.04
C MET A 166 -5.82 6.79 0.66
N LEU A 167 -4.61 6.51 0.16
CA LEU A 167 -3.68 7.56 -0.29
C LEU A 167 -4.24 8.32 -1.50
N ASN A 168 -4.91 7.61 -2.42
CA ASN A 168 -5.62 8.24 -3.53
C ASN A 168 -6.65 9.26 -3.01
N GLN A 169 -7.50 8.85 -2.07
CA GLN A 169 -8.51 9.72 -1.47
C GLN A 169 -7.87 10.92 -0.76
N ALA A 170 -6.84 10.69 0.05
CA ALA A 170 -6.20 11.73 0.85
C ALA A 170 -5.49 12.80 0.00
N GLU A 171 -4.87 12.40 -1.12
CA GLU A 171 -4.08 13.31 -1.96
C GLU A 171 -4.86 13.93 -3.13
N ASN A 172 -6.06 13.46 -3.40
CA ASN A 172 -6.87 13.94 -4.52
C ASN A 172 -8.24 14.50 -4.06
N CYS A 173 -8.30 15.15 -2.91
CA CYS A 173 -9.53 15.80 -2.41
C CYS A 173 -10.74 14.86 -2.37
N GLY A 174 -10.55 13.60 -1.99
CA GLY A 174 -11.61 12.58 -1.89
C GLY A 174 -11.77 11.69 -3.13
N GLU A 175 -11.09 11.97 -4.24
CA GLU A 175 -11.18 11.17 -5.47
C GLU A 175 -10.39 9.87 -5.38
N ILE A 176 -11.04 8.78 -5.03
CA ILE A 176 -10.40 7.44 -4.84
C ILE A 176 -9.86 6.86 -6.16
N LEU A 177 -10.53 7.13 -7.29
CA LEU A 177 -10.14 6.59 -8.61
C LEU A 177 -8.94 7.31 -9.25
N ARG A 178 -8.56 8.47 -8.73
CA ARG A 178 -7.38 9.20 -9.19
C ARG A 178 -6.15 8.70 -8.45
N ILE A 179 -5.18 8.14 -9.18
CA ILE A 179 -3.95 7.64 -8.56
C ILE A 179 -3.13 8.79 -7.96
N SER A 180 -2.70 8.59 -6.72
CA SER A 180 -1.78 9.48 -6.02
C SER A 180 -0.46 9.63 -6.78
N LYS A 181 0.04 10.87 -6.89
CA LYS A 181 1.37 11.12 -7.48
C LYS A 181 2.48 10.40 -6.72
N ASN A 182 2.36 10.30 -5.40
CA ASN A 182 3.34 9.58 -4.59
C ASN A 182 3.36 8.08 -4.93
N THR A 183 2.20 7.46 -5.16
CA THR A 183 2.13 6.06 -5.63
C THR A 183 2.86 5.87 -6.96
N CYS A 184 2.66 6.77 -7.92
CA CYS A 184 3.35 6.73 -9.21
C CYS A 184 4.87 6.91 -9.03
N ASN A 185 5.30 7.93 -8.30
CA ASN A 185 6.72 8.21 -8.05
C ASN A 185 7.42 7.01 -7.39
N GLU A 186 6.78 6.36 -6.42
CA GLU A 186 7.34 5.17 -5.77
C GLU A 186 7.42 3.96 -6.71
N ALA A 187 6.44 3.78 -7.59
CA ALA A 187 6.46 2.71 -8.59
C ALA A 187 7.62 2.88 -9.57
N PHE A 188 7.80 4.07 -10.11
CA PHE A 188 8.92 4.38 -11.02
C PHE A 188 10.27 4.27 -10.32
N MET A 189 10.40 4.80 -9.10
CA MET A 189 11.62 4.65 -8.31
C MET A 189 11.95 3.18 -8.05
N THR A 190 10.94 2.37 -7.70
CA THR A 190 11.12 0.93 -7.45
C THR A 190 11.56 0.21 -8.72
N LYS A 191 10.96 0.53 -9.87
CA LYS A 191 11.37 0.04 -11.17
C LYS A 191 12.86 0.34 -11.43
N ASP A 192 13.24 1.61 -11.33
CA ASP A 192 14.63 2.06 -11.59
C ASP A 192 15.67 1.35 -10.70
N VAL A 193 15.36 1.17 -9.43
CA VAL A 193 16.27 0.48 -8.49
C VAL A 193 16.38 -0.99 -8.85
N LEU A 194 15.26 -1.67 -9.10
CA LEU A 194 15.25 -3.11 -9.36
C LEU A 194 15.86 -3.49 -10.73
N GLU A 195 15.65 -2.67 -11.74
CA GLU A 195 16.22 -2.90 -13.08
C GLU A 195 17.74 -2.66 -13.12
N LYS A 196 18.26 -1.75 -12.29
CA LYS A 196 19.71 -1.50 -12.15
C LYS A 196 20.42 -2.52 -11.25
N THR A 197 19.68 -3.33 -10.49
CA THR A 197 20.24 -4.33 -9.56
C THR A 197 20.22 -5.75 -10.16
N ARG A 198 19.60 -5.91 -11.34
CA ARG A 198 19.62 -7.15 -12.14
C ARG A 198 20.81 -7.18 -13.06
#